data_43338741fd2dfe335163b49f3c50a781
#
_entry.id   43338741fd2dfe335163b49f3c50a781
#
_cell.length_a   1.000
_cell.length_b   1.000
_cell.length_c   1.000
_cell.angle_alpha   90.00
_cell.angle_beta   90.00
_cell.angle_gamma   90.00
#
_symmetry.space_group_name_H-M   'P 1'
#
loop_
_entity.id
_entity.type
_entity.pdbx_description
1 polymer ?
#
loop_
_entity_poly.entity_id
_entity_poly.type
_entity_poly.pdbx_seq_one_letter_code
_entity_poly.pdbx_strand_id
1 'polypeptide(L)'
;GNLSNVAAGQYTLVVTDQNNCTDTLGPLTIQASTPPVIDTSSIQVLNELCGQNNGGISGITVSGGTAPLSYLWSNQQTTLNIPNGLAPGSYSLVVTDNEGCMDSITGITISSTGGPSIDTTQLLITPVGCTGEAGSISGITSNGNGIQYSWNNSVNTANNTNLTAGTYVLTITDANNCTSTLTVVVPQLNPV
;
A
#
# COMPACT_ATOMS: atom_id res chain seq x y z
N GLY A 1 -11.58 -51.75 -16.93
CA GLY A 1 -10.98 -51.15 -15.73
C GLY A 1 -10.59 -49.70 -16.00
N ASN A 2 -10.76 -48.85 -15.02
CA ASN A 2 -10.30 -47.44 -15.11
C ASN A 2 -8.86 -47.35 -14.59
N LEU A 3 -8.01 -46.58 -15.27
CA LEU A 3 -6.70 -46.19 -14.75
C LEU A 3 -6.86 -44.92 -13.88
N SER A 4 -6.26 -44.96 -12.71
CA SER A 4 -6.17 -43.79 -11.81
C SER A 4 -4.73 -43.59 -11.37
N ASN A 5 -4.36 -42.31 -11.04
CA ASN A 5 -3.02 -41.95 -10.56
C ASN A 5 -1.88 -42.30 -11.54
N VAL A 6 -2.11 -42.07 -12.84
CA VAL A 6 -1.10 -42.28 -13.88
C VAL A 6 -0.39 -40.95 -14.20
N ALA A 7 0.92 -41.02 -14.46
CA ALA A 7 1.73 -39.87 -14.85
C ALA A 7 1.34 -39.36 -16.26
N ALA A 8 1.76 -38.15 -16.60
CA ALA A 8 1.68 -37.68 -17.98
C ALA A 8 2.48 -38.59 -18.90
N GLY A 9 1.93 -38.90 -20.07
CA GLY A 9 2.53 -39.84 -21.03
C GLY A 9 1.52 -40.33 -22.03
N GLN A 10 1.99 -41.23 -22.89
CA GLN A 10 1.15 -41.94 -23.85
C GLN A 10 0.83 -43.34 -23.34
N TYR A 11 -0.43 -43.71 -23.41
CA TYR A 11 -0.95 -44.99 -22.93
C TYR A 11 -1.72 -45.69 -24.03
N THR A 12 -1.54 -47.01 -24.12
CA THR A 12 -2.24 -47.88 -25.05
C THR A 12 -2.98 -48.92 -24.25
N LEU A 13 -4.27 -49.09 -24.51
CA LEU A 13 -5.05 -50.17 -23.96
C LEU A 13 -5.09 -51.33 -24.98
N VAL A 14 -4.65 -52.49 -24.54
CA VAL A 14 -4.79 -53.72 -25.30
C VAL A 14 -5.81 -54.62 -24.57
N VAL A 15 -6.81 -55.04 -25.26
CA VAL A 15 -7.82 -55.98 -24.77
C VAL A 15 -7.61 -57.33 -25.51
N THR A 16 -7.53 -58.38 -24.72
CA THR A 16 -7.37 -59.77 -25.27
C THR A 16 -8.53 -60.61 -24.81
N ASP A 17 -9.15 -61.33 -25.75
CA ASP A 17 -10.23 -62.27 -25.44
C ASP A 17 -9.69 -63.65 -25.04
N GLN A 18 -10.58 -64.60 -24.72
CA GLN A 18 -10.22 -65.98 -24.35
C GLN A 18 -9.61 -66.80 -25.51
N ASN A 19 -9.76 -66.36 -26.75
CA ASN A 19 -9.19 -66.94 -27.94
C ASN A 19 -7.88 -66.31 -28.38
N ASN A 20 -7.31 -65.46 -27.53
CA ASN A 20 -6.11 -64.65 -27.78
C ASN A 20 -6.25 -63.61 -28.93
N CYS A 21 -7.46 -63.24 -29.31
CA CYS A 21 -7.69 -62.14 -30.24
C CYS A 21 -7.51 -60.83 -29.47
N THR A 22 -6.77 -59.92 -30.07
CA THR A 22 -6.43 -58.61 -29.43
C THR A 22 -7.05 -57.45 -30.19
N ASP A 23 -7.52 -56.49 -29.44
CA ASP A 23 -7.90 -55.17 -29.96
C ASP A 23 -7.11 -54.07 -29.18
N THR A 24 -6.80 -52.96 -29.84
CA THR A 24 -5.91 -51.95 -29.31
C THR A 24 -6.51 -50.58 -29.49
N LEU A 25 -6.63 -49.84 -28.36
CA LEU A 25 -7.03 -48.46 -28.32
C LEU A 25 -5.84 -47.57 -27.91
N GLY A 26 -5.51 -46.61 -28.73
CA GLY A 26 -4.46 -45.66 -28.44
C GLY A 26 -3.58 -45.27 -29.62
N PRO A 27 -2.56 -44.43 -29.39
CA PRO A 27 -2.14 -43.89 -28.08
C PRO A 27 -3.10 -42.86 -27.53
N LEU A 28 -3.42 -42.97 -26.24
CA LEU A 28 -4.12 -41.96 -25.44
C LEU A 28 -3.07 -41.12 -24.73
N THR A 29 -3.09 -39.80 -24.91
CA THR A 29 -2.11 -38.90 -24.31
C THR A 29 -2.68 -38.25 -23.06
N ILE A 30 -2.00 -38.44 -21.93
CA ILE A 30 -2.20 -37.66 -20.71
C ILE A 30 -1.15 -36.57 -20.70
N GLN A 31 -1.60 -35.31 -20.74
CA GLN A 31 -0.73 -34.16 -20.73
C GLN A 31 -0.28 -33.84 -19.30
N ALA A 32 0.96 -33.37 -19.14
CA ALA A 32 1.40 -32.77 -17.88
C ALA A 32 0.70 -31.42 -17.71
N SER A 33 0.16 -31.19 -16.52
CA SER A 33 -0.25 -29.83 -16.12
C SER A 33 0.98 -28.96 -15.93
N THR A 34 1.00 -27.78 -16.51
CA THR A 34 2.04 -26.78 -16.25
C THR A 34 1.58 -25.91 -15.07
N PRO A 35 2.37 -25.78 -13.99
CA PRO A 35 1.97 -24.90 -12.88
C PRO A 35 1.91 -23.44 -13.31
N PRO A 36 1.17 -22.59 -12.60
CA PRO A 36 1.25 -21.15 -12.78
C PRO A 36 2.67 -20.67 -12.42
N VAL A 37 3.13 -19.62 -13.09
CA VAL A 37 4.44 -18.97 -12.83
C VAL A 37 4.21 -17.48 -12.71
N ILE A 38 4.55 -16.92 -11.56
CA ILE A 38 4.46 -15.48 -11.28
C ILE A 38 5.68 -14.78 -11.88
N ASP A 39 5.45 -13.82 -12.77
CA ASP A 39 6.48 -12.93 -13.30
C ASP A 39 6.41 -11.56 -12.62
N THR A 40 7.50 -11.17 -12.01
CA THR A 40 7.68 -9.90 -11.31
C THR A 40 8.66 -8.95 -11.99
N SER A 41 9.09 -9.27 -13.20
CA SER A 41 10.09 -8.48 -13.95
C SER A 41 9.64 -7.03 -14.18
N SER A 42 8.32 -6.79 -14.19
CA SER A 42 7.71 -5.47 -14.38
C SER A 42 7.00 -4.93 -13.13
N ILE A 43 7.29 -5.52 -11.96
CA ILE A 43 6.63 -5.09 -10.71
C ILE A 43 6.87 -3.61 -10.42
N GLN A 44 5.80 -2.92 -10.06
CA GLN A 44 5.82 -1.54 -9.59
C GLN A 44 5.28 -1.52 -8.16
N VAL A 45 6.07 -0.99 -7.24
CA VAL A 45 5.69 -0.80 -5.85
C VAL A 45 5.51 0.69 -5.60
N LEU A 46 4.28 1.10 -5.30
CA LEU A 46 3.95 2.44 -4.85
C LEU A 46 4.02 2.47 -3.33
N ASN A 47 4.94 3.26 -2.77
CA ASN A 47 5.04 3.44 -1.33
C ASN A 47 3.87 4.29 -0.80
N GLU A 48 3.51 4.07 0.44
CA GLU A 48 2.47 4.83 1.12
C GLU A 48 2.97 6.25 1.42
N LEU A 49 2.10 7.24 1.25
CA LEU A 49 2.36 8.65 1.53
C LEU A 49 1.39 9.19 2.56
N CYS A 50 1.88 10.03 3.44
CA CYS A 50 1.10 10.83 4.40
C CYS A 50 0.30 10.02 5.44
N GLY A 51 0.60 8.76 5.68
CA GLY A 51 -0.18 7.92 6.60
C GLY A 51 -1.58 7.54 6.10
N GLN A 52 -1.83 7.60 4.78
CA GLN A 52 -3.16 7.43 4.19
C GLN A 52 -3.44 6.00 3.68
N ASN A 53 -2.50 5.07 3.86
CA ASN A 53 -2.61 3.71 3.35
C ASN A 53 -2.87 3.66 1.83
N ASN A 54 -2.21 4.52 1.09
CA ASN A 54 -2.37 4.65 -0.37
C ASN A 54 -1.28 3.95 -1.17
N GLY A 55 -0.54 3.04 -0.55
CA GLY A 55 0.45 2.18 -1.21
C GLY A 55 -0.18 1.24 -2.23
N GLY A 56 0.62 0.72 -3.16
CA GLY A 56 0.11 -0.18 -4.20
C GLY A 56 1.18 -1.11 -4.77
N ILE A 57 0.72 -2.21 -5.37
CA ILE A 57 1.53 -3.20 -6.08
C ILE A 57 0.87 -3.47 -7.42
N SER A 58 1.62 -3.32 -8.51
CA SER A 58 1.14 -3.55 -9.87
C SER A 58 2.24 -4.13 -10.77
N GLY A 59 1.90 -4.45 -12.00
CA GLY A 59 2.84 -5.00 -12.98
C GLY A 59 3.20 -6.48 -12.77
N ILE A 60 2.50 -7.19 -11.88
CA ILE A 60 2.61 -8.64 -11.75
C ILE A 60 1.84 -9.30 -12.89
N THR A 61 2.45 -10.26 -13.54
CA THR A 61 1.79 -11.12 -14.53
C THR A 61 1.95 -12.59 -14.16
N VAL A 62 1.07 -13.42 -14.68
CA VAL A 62 1.10 -14.88 -14.46
C VAL A 62 1.01 -15.59 -15.80
N SER A 63 1.87 -16.57 -16.00
CA SER A 63 1.87 -17.46 -17.15
C SER A 63 1.70 -18.91 -16.71
N GLY A 64 1.28 -19.80 -17.63
CA GLY A 64 0.99 -21.20 -17.30
C GLY A 64 -0.24 -21.38 -16.41
N GLY A 65 -0.35 -22.54 -15.81
CA GLY A 65 -1.51 -22.96 -15.03
C GLY A 65 -2.76 -23.30 -15.85
N THR A 66 -3.64 -24.07 -15.27
CA THR A 66 -4.96 -24.41 -15.84
C THR A 66 -6.00 -23.41 -15.34
N ALA A 67 -6.63 -22.67 -16.25
CA ALA A 67 -7.65 -21.67 -15.87
C ALA A 67 -8.92 -22.35 -15.28
N PRO A 68 -9.64 -21.65 -14.37
CA PRO A 68 -9.39 -20.32 -13.83
C PRO A 68 -8.24 -20.28 -12.82
N LEU A 69 -7.49 -19.16 -12.80
CA LEU A 69 -6.52 -18.89 -11.76
C LEU A 69 -7.18 -18.13 -10.61
N SER A 70 -6.79 -18.45 -9.39
CA SER A 70 -7.18 -17.74 -8.18
C SER A 70 -5.96 -17.06 -7.52
N TYR A 71 -6.18 -15.94 -6.88
CA TYR A 71 -5.14 -15.11 -6.24
C TYR A 71 -5.50 -14.91 -4.78
N LEU A 72 -4.50 -14.99 -3.92
CA LEU A 72 -4.67 -14.71 -2.49
C LEU A 72 -3.45 -13.98 -1.95
N TRP A 73 -3.66 -12.74 -1.55
CA TRP A 73 -2.67 -11.93 -0.85
C TRP A 73 -2.69 -12.19 0.66
N SER A 74 -1.57 -11.89 1.32
CA SER A 74 -1.45 -11.97 2.78
C SER A 74 -2.46 -11.10 3.55
N ASN A 75 -3.01 -10.05 2.92
CA ASN A 75 -4.08 -9.20 3.44
C ASN A 75 -5.49 -9.63 2.99
N GLN A 76 -5.63 -10.85 2.46
CA GLN A 76 -6.88 -11.49 2.01
C GLN A 76 -7.49 -10.88 0.73
N GLN A 77 -6.81 -9.99 0.04
CA GLN A 77 -7.26 -9.55 -1.29
C GLN A 77 -7.06 -10.65 -2.33
N THR A 78 -7.95 -10.68 -3.33
CA THR A 78 -8.04 -11.75 -4.34
C THR A 78 -7.84 -11.26 -5.78
N THR A 79 -7.34 -10.05 -5.96
CA THR A 79 -6.97 -9.51 -7.29
C THR A 79 -5.49 -9.74 -7.55
N LEU A 80 -5.09 -9.93 -8.81
CA LEU A 80 -3.67 -10.11 -9.15
C LEU A 80 -2.82 -8.90 -8.77
N ASN A 81 -3.33 -7.71 -9.02
CA ASN A 81 -2.66 -6.44 -8.72
C ASN A 81 -3.51 -5.61 -7.76
N ILE A 82 -2.86 -4.88 -6.86
CA ILE A 82 -3.48 -3.97 -5.89
C ILE A 82 -2.91 -2.58 -6.13
N PRO A 83 -3.48 -1.76 -7.02
CA PRO A 83 -2.87 -0.51 -7.46
C PRO A 83 -2.85 0.58 -6.38
N ASN A 84 -3.67 0.47 -5.33
CA ASN A 84 -3.73 1.39 -4.20
C ASN A 84 -4.39 0.74 -2.98
N GLY A 85 -4.41 1.45 -1.85
CA GLY A 85 -5.12 1.02 -0.64
C GLY A 85 -4.30 0.14 0.30
N LEU A 86 -2.98 0.01 0.05
CA LEU A 86 -2.10 -0.76 0.91
C LEU A 86 -1.47 0.10 2.00
N ALA A 87 -1.53 -0.38 3.23
CA ALA A 87 -0.76 0.14 4.36
C ALA A 87 0.74 -0.20 4.20
N PRO A 88 1.65 0.48 4.92
CA PRO A 88 3.03 0.02 5.03
C PRO A 88 3.10 -1.40 5.59
N GLY A 89 3.97 -2.21 5.03
CA GLY A 89 4.12 -3.61 5.46
C GLY A 89 4.72 -4.51 4.39
N SER A 90 4.85 -5.78 4.72
CA SER A 90 5.31 -6.82 3.80
C SER A 90 4.14 -7.66 3.30
N TYR A 91 4.09 -7.86 2.00
CA TYR A 91 3.01 -8.56 1.31
C TYR A 91 3.54 -9.81 0.61
N SER A 92 2.69 -10.82 0.54
CA SER A 92 2.90 -12.04 -0.24
C SER A 92 1.66 -12.37 -1.06
N LEU A 93 1.87 -12.97 -2.22
CA LEU A 93 0.81 -13.45 -3.12
C LEU A 93 0.99 -14.94 -3.35
N VAL A 94 -0.11 -15.68 -3.29
CA VAL A 94 -0.22 -17.07 -3.76
C VAL A 94 -1.15 -17.09 -4.96
N VAL A 95 -0.74 -17.75 -6.01
CA VAL A 95 -1.54 -18.03 -7.20
C VAL A 95 -1.83 -19.54 -7.23
N THR A 96 -3.08 -19.91 -7.40
CA THR A 96 -3.51 -21.32 -7.50
C THR A 96 -4.30 -21.50 -8.78
N ASP A 97 -4.01 -22.55 -9.53
CA ASP A 97 -4.76 -22.92 -10.73
C ASP A 97 -5.92 -23.86 -10.42
N ASN A 98 -6.72 -24.19 -11.44
CA ASN A 98 -7.88 -25.08 -11.29
C ASN A 98 -7.53 -26.53 -10.92
N GLU A 99 -6.28 -26.96 -11.16
CA GLU A 99 -5.77 -28.28 -10.80
C GLU A 99 -5.14 -28.31 -9.41
N GLY A 100 -5.11 -27.15 -8.71
CA GLY A 100 -4.51 -26.99 -7.39
C GLY A 100 -2.98 -26.82 -7.41
N CYS A 101 -2.36 -26.60 -8.57
CA CYS A 101 -0.95 -26.22 -8.64
C CYS A 101 -0.78 -24.76 -8.19
N MET A 102 0.31 -24.47 -7.47
CA MET A 102 0.52 -23.18 -6.87
C MET A 102 1.91 -22.60 -7.20
N ASP A 103 1.96 -21.26 -7.23
CA ASP A 103 3.19 -20.48 -7.16
C ASP A 103 3.01 -19.31 -6.18
N SER A 104 4.10 -18.82 -5.59
CA SER A 104 4.01 -17.77 -4.59
C SER A 104 5.20 -16.82 -4.63
N ILE A 105 4.94 -15.55 -4.30
CA ILE A 105 5.95 -14.54 -4.05
C ILE A 105 5.77 -13.96 -2.66
N THR A 106 6.89 -13.67 -1.99
CA THR A 106 6.91 -13.10 -0.63
C THR A 106 7.86 -11.89 -0.58
N GLY A 107 7.72 -11.07 0.47
CA GLY A 107 8.67 -10.00 0.75
C GLY A 107 8.51 -8.74 -0.09
N ILE A 108 7.37 -8.53 -0.75
CA ILE A 108 7.08 -7.26 -1.40
C ILE A 108 6.78 -6.23 -0.31
N THR A 109 7.62 -5.20 -0.18
CA THR A 109 7.53 -4.24 0.92
C THR A 109 6.98 -2.90 0.45
N ILE A 110 5.90 -2.44 1.08
CA ILE A 110 5.41 -1.06 1.02
C ILE A 110 6.03 -0.30 2.19
N SER A 111 6.80 0.74 1.90
CA SER A 111 7.35 1.64 2.92
C SER A 111 6.39 2.80 3.18
N SER A 112 6.47 3.41 4.39
CA SER A 112 5.76 4.66 4.68
C SER A 112 6.68 5.85 4.50
N THR A 113 6.19 6.88 3.82
CA THR A 113 6.74 8.22 3.88
C THR A 113 5.78 9.03 4.76
N GLY A 114 6.08 9.13 6.05
CA GLY A 114 5.27 9.92 6.99
C GLY A 114 5.14 11.37 6.56
N GLY A 115 4.06 12.02 6.96
CA GLY A 115 3.86 13.45 6.75
C GLY A 115 4.73 14.31 7.69
N PRO A 116 4.72 15.64 7.51
CA PRO A 116 5.45 16.56 8.36
C PRO A 116 4.86 16.57 9.77
N SER A 117 5.70 16.79 10.78
CA SER A 117 5.24 16.98 12.15
C SER A 117 5.58 18.38 12.67
N ILE A 118 4.72 18.91 13.54
CA ILE A 118 4.91 20.19 14.21
C ILE A 118 5.39 19.91 15.62
N ASP A 119 6.54 20.49 15.98
CA ASP A 119 7.08 20.46 17.34
C ASP A 119 6.71 21.75 18.07
N THR A 120 6.00 21.59 19.18
CA THR A 120 5.53 22.67 20.06
C THR A 120 6.25 22.73 21.40
N THR A 121 7.36 22.01 21.57
CA THR A 121 8.10 21.94 22.83
C THR A 121 8.64 23.29 23.28
N GLN A 122 8.92 24.20 22.32
CA GLN A 122 9.40 25.57 22.55
C GLN A 122 8.31 26.63 22.25
N LEU A 123 7.04 26.20 22.10
CA LEU A 123 5.95 27.12 21.77
C LEU A 123 5.81 28.22 22.83
N LEU A 124 5.92 29.45 22.40
CA LEU A 124 5.70 30.66 23.21
C LEU A 124 4.56 31.47 22.61
N ILE A 125 3.53 31.72 23.43
CA ILE A 125 2.39 32.56 23.08
C ILE A 125 2.48 33.84 23.91
N THR A 126 2.62 34.98 23.24
CA THR A 126 2.52 36.31 23.88
C THR A 126 1.07 36.78 23.77
N PRO A 127 0.37 37.00 24.88
CA PRO A 127 -0.99 37.51 24.84
C PRO A 127 -1.06 38.94 24.32
N VAL A 128 -2.22 39.40 23.91
CA VAL A 128 -2.48 40.80 23.58
C VAL A 128 -2.53 41.58 24.87
N GLY A 129 -1.78 42.66 24.93
CA GLY A 129 -1.70 43.52 26.12
C GLY A 129 -2.97 44.33 26.39
N CYS A 130 -3.13 44.76 27.64
CA CYS A 130 -4.30 45.57 28.08
C CYS A 130 -4.40 46.92 27.37
N THR A 131 -3.27 47.50 26.95
CA THR A 131 -3.17 48.78 26.25
C THR A 131 -3.09 48.64 24.74
N GLY A 132 -3.26 47.43 24.22
CA GLY A 132 -3.36 47.13 22.78
C GLY A 132 -2.05 46.66 22.16
N GLU A 133 -1.07 46.25 22.99
CA GLU A 133 0.12 45.58 22.49
C GLU A 133 -0.26 44.27 21.79
N ALA A 134 0.28 44.11 20.59
CA ALA A 134 -0.02 42.95 19.76
C ALA A 134 0.53 41.65 20.35
N GLY A 135 -0.24 40.59 20.23
CA GLY A 135 0.18 39.23 20.58
C GLY A 135 1.14 38.60 19.55
N SER A 136 1.71 37.47 19.90
CA SER A 136 2.54 36.69 18.98
C SER A 136 2.54 35.19 19.30
N ILE A 137 2.89 34.39 18.30
CA ILE A 137 3.15 32.96 18.39
C ILE A 137 4.55 32.71 17.85
N SER A 138 5.41 32.07 18.65
CA SER A 138 6.79 31.78 18.26
C SER A 138 7.28 30.43 18.84
N GLY A 139 8.50 30.01 18.46
CA GLY A 139 9.10 28.77 18.96
C GLY A 139 8.52 27.52 18.35
N ILE A 140 7.78 27.62 17.25
CA ILE A 140 7.32 26.46 16.47
C ILE A 140 8.48 25.99 15.59
N THR A 141 8.77 24.69 15.66
CA THR A 141 9.65 24.01 14.72
C THR A 141 8.91 22.85 14.04
N SER A 142 9.43 22.39 12.92
CA SER A 142 8.81 21.29 12.18
C SER A 142 9.87 20.41 11.57
N ASN A 143 9.56 19.14 11.36
CA ASN A 143 10.36 18.23 10.55
C ASN A 143 9.62 17.90 9.25
N GLY A 144 10.38 17.47 8.26
CA GLY A 144 9.91 17.16 6.90
C GLY A 144 10.80 17.84 5.87
N ASN A 145 10.67 17.44 4.62
CA ASN A 145 11.44 18.00 3.51
C ASN A 145 10.62 19.09 2.81
N GLY A 146 11.23 20.29 2.63
CA GLY A 146 10.60 21.37 1.86
C GLY A 146 9.37 21.98 2.54
N ILE A 147 9.38 22.11 3.88
CA ILE A 147 8.24 22.60 4.65
C ILE A 147 7.83 24.01 4.23
N GLN A 148 6.56 24.15 3.93
CA GLN A 148 5.86 25.42 3.74
C GLN A 148 4.90 25.66 4.90
N TYR A 149 4.85 26.91 5.40
CA TYR A 149 3.97 27.34 6.48
C TYR A 149 2.84 28.19 5.90
N SER A 150 1.63 28.03 6.41
CA SER A 150 0.48 28.84 6.06
C SER A 150 -0.44 29.01 7.26
N TRP A 151 -0.58 30.24 7.76
CA TRP A 151 -1.54 30.59 8.79
C TRP A 151 -2.86 31.05 8.17
N ASN A 152 -3.95 30.88 8.89
CA ASN A 152 -5.29 31.34 8.47
C ASN A 152 -5.41 32.87 8.31
N ASN A 153 -4.42 33.65 8.77
CA ASN A 153 -4.28 35.10 8.53
C ASN A 153 -3.29 35.45 7.42
N SER A 154 -2.97 34.48 6.53
CA SER A 154 -2.08 34.64 5.35
C SER A 154 -0.59 34.86 5.67
N VAL A 155 -0.14 34.62 6.90
CA VAL A 155 1.28 34.59 7.25
C VAL A 155 1.89 33.25 6.83
N ASN A 156 3.09 33.27 6.20
CA ASN A 156 3.74 32.08 5.63
C ASN A 156 5.09 31.77 6.32
N THR A 157 5.21 32.06 7.59
CA THR A 157 6.40 31.79 8.42
C THR A 157 6.02 30.95 9.64
N ALA A 158 7.00 30.26 10.24
CA ALA A 158 6.75 29.47 11.45
C ALA A 158 6.24 30.36 12.62
N ASN A 159 6.79 31.56 12.74
CA ASN A 159 6.34 32.54 13.73
C ASN A 159 5.23 33.42 13.15
N ASN A 160 4.31 33.86 14.01
CA ASN A 160 3.18 34.72 13.64
C ASN A 160 3.12 35.88 14.66
N THR A 161 3.24 37.08 14.18
CA THR A 161 3.37 38.31 15.01
C THR A 161 2.31 39.35 14.66
N ASN A 162 2.21 40.40 15.49
CA ASN A 162 1.20 41.46 15.34
C ASN A 162 -0.24 40.92 15.37
N LEU A 163 -0.50 40.02 16.30
CA LEU A 163 -1.78 39.32 16.41
C LEU A 163 -2.75 40.04 17.33
N THR A 164 -4.01 40.03 16.96
CA THR A 164 -5.13 40.30 17.86
C THR A 164 -5.47 39.06 18.67
N ALA A 165 -6.25 39.18 19.72
CA ALA A 165 -6.78 38.04 20.43
C ALA A 165 -7.69 37.21 19.51
N GLY A 166 -7.48 35.90 19.50
CA GLY A 166 -8.23 35.03 18.60
C GLY A 166 -7.60 33.64 18.41
N THR A 167 -8.21 32.87 17.52
CA THR A 167 -7.74 31.53 17.16
C THR A 167 -7.00 31.56 15.85
N TYR A 168 -5.80 31.04 15.86
CA TYR A 168 -4.91 30.93 14.70
C TYR A 168 -4.66 29.46 14.36
N VAL A 169 -4.78 29.13 13.08
CA VAL A 169 -4.53 27.77 12.57
C VAL A 169 -3.33 27.83 11.64
N LEU A 170 -2.29 27.11 12.02
CA LEU A 170 -1.15 26.84 11.17
C LEU A 170 -1.39 25.56 10.39
N THR A 171 -1.19 25.58 9.10
CA THR A 171 -1.00 24.40 8.25
C THR A 171 0.42 24.36 7.76
N ILE A 172 1.12 23.27 7.98
CA ILE A 172 2.41 22.99 7.31
C ILE A 172 2.20 21.98 6.20
N THR A 173 2.93 22.14 5.10
CA THR A 173 2.89 21.25 3.94
C THR A 173 4.32 20.89 3.55
N ASP A 174 4.61 19.61 3.33
CA ASP A 174 5.91 19.16 2.85
C ASP A 174 5.98 19.07 1.31
N ALA A 175 7.16 18.69 0.79
CA ALA A 175 7.38 18.54 -0.66
C ALA A 175 6.52 17.43 -1.32
N ASN A 176 5.97 16.51 -0.54
CA ASN A 176 5.05 15.45 -1.00
C ASN A 176 3.58 15.87 -0.92
N ASN A 177 3.29 17.13 -0.59
CA ASN A 177 1.96 17.67 -0.29
C ASN A 177 1.27 17.01 0.92
N CYS A 178 2.02 16.37 1.81
CA CYS A 178 1.49 15.94 3.09
C CYS A 178 1.33 17.15 4.02
N THR A 179 0.26 17.18 4.79
CA THR A 179 -0.06 18.31 5.65
C THR A 179 -0.16 17.91 7.12
N SER A 180 0.15 18.87 8.00
CA SER A 180 -0.16 18.80 9.43
C SER A 180 -0.66 20.15 9.91
N THR A 181 -1.52 20.16 10.92
CA THR A 181 -2.16 21.40 11.41
C THR A 181 -1.96 21.57 12.91
N LEU A 182 -1.84 22.85 13.33
CA LEU A 182 -1.78 23.26 14.73
C LEU A 182 -2.76 24.42 14.95
N THR A 183 -3.62 24.32 15.97
CA THR A 183 -4.51 25.39 16.39
C THR A 183 -3.97 26.04 17.65
N VAL A 184 -3.81 27.34 17.66
CA VAL A 184 -3.30 28.15 18.77
C VAL A 184 -4.27 29.28 19.09
N VAL A 185 -4.52 29.50 20.37
CA VAL A 185 -5.34 30.63 20.84
C VAL A 185 -4.42 31.69 21.43
N VAL A 186 -4.50 32.93 20.94
CA VAL A 186 -3.84 34.10 21.51
C VAL A 186 -4.86 34.80 22.41
N PRO A 187 -4.64 34.83 23.74
CA PRO A 187 -5.59 35.43 24.66
C PRO A 187 -5.39 36.95 24.75
N GLN A 188 -6.43 37.66 25.21
CA GLN A 188 -6.39 39.05 25.64
C GLN A 188 -6.09 39.09 27.13
N LEU A 189 -5.13 39.91 27.55
CA LEU A 189 -5.01 40.27 28.99
C LEU A 189 -6.09 41.25 29.38
N ASN A 190 -6.78 40.96 30.47
CA ASN A 190 -7.78 41.86 31.03
C ASN A 190 -7.07 42.81 32.02
N PRO A 191 -7.44 44.10 32.08
CA PRO A 191 -6.97 45.01 33.13
C PRO A 191 -7.44 44.51 34.51
N VAL A 192 -6.59 44.65 35.50
CA VAL A 192 -6.88 44.33 36.90
C VAL A 192 -7.74 45.42 37.52
#